data_b091166fdd741cdd7b62a237827ad146
#
_entry.id   b091166fdd741cdd7b62a237827ad146
#
_cell.length_a   1.000
_cell.length_b   1.000
_cell.length_c   1.000
_cell.angle_alpha   90.00
_cell.angle_beta   90.00
_cell.angle_gamma   90.00
#
_symmetry.space_group_name_H-M   'P 1'
#
loop_
_entity.id
_entity.type
_entity.pdbx_description
1 polymer ?
#
loop_
_entity_poly.entity_id
_entity_poly.type
_entity_poly.pdbx_seq_one_letter_code
_entity_poly.pdbx_strand_id
1 'polypeptide(L)'
;MKLLRTYGFSLTLIFSILAGLLLGKFYPEIARNLRPLGDLFLNLIFMVIVPLVFFTLSSAISSSVTPGKLSPLSWAMTGVFLMTSIVAAATSLAFMLIVSPTPGTGIIMTSLPLEPVPSLLTQAVKALTVSDFPELISRKSMLPLIVFSVTVGLATLSRKEKGAPFAAFLASGAQVFARTVEYIMYLAPVGLMAWFAATVVDTGDKLATAYVSVFFSYYSFAVSYFFLGFTLYAYMAGRLPAITSFWKQMLNPSLTAVGTCSSMATMPINLEAAPRMGVPPEVCALVIPVGAALHKDGSVIGGVLKILFAMSLFHRELTIHSMLMTVGVAVLVGVVVGAIPSGGMIGEMLILSLFGFPPETLPLLAVISVIIDPLATLLNATGDNVAAMMVARITNGNLWRVTPEQNSRQEFQG
;
A
#
# COMPACT_ATOMS: atom_id res chain seq x y z
N MET A 1 -18.90 -22.48 1.27
CA MET A 1 -17.53 -23.01 1.40
C MET A 1 -16.46 -22.18 0.66
N LYS A 2 -16.68 -21.66 -0.59
CA LYS A 2 -15.68 -20.83 -1.30
C LYS A 2 -15.35 -19.52 -0.55
N LEU A 3 -16.34 -18.81 -0.02
CA LEU A 3 -16.15 -17.56 0.76
C LEU A 3 -15.28 -17.76 2.02
N LEU A 4 -15.50 -18.81 2.80
CA LEU A 4 -14.67 -19.12 3.98
C LEU A 4 -13.21 -19.46 3.63
N ARG A 5 -12.95 -19.96 2.45
CA ARG A 5 -11.58 -20.28 2.01
C ARG A 5 -10.82 -19.03 1.56
N THR A 6 -11.51 -18.05 1.01
CA THR A 6 -10.93 -16.78 0.55
C THR A 6 -10.70 -15.80 1.71
N TYR A 7 -11.64 -15.70 2.65
CA TYR A 7 -11.56 -14.77 3.79
C TYR A 7 -11.03 -15.40 5.08
N GLY A 8 -10.83 -16.72 5.10
CA GLY A 8 -10.53 -17.47 6.32
C GLY A 8 -9.39 -16.87 7.13
N PHE A 9 -8.30 -16.49 6.49
CA PHE A 9 -7.15 -15.90 7.17
C PHE A 9 -7.44 -14.52 7.74
N SER A 10 -8.03 -13.61 6.97
CA SER A 10 -8.40 -12.25 7.43
C SER A 10 -9.43 -12.31 8.56
N LEU A 11 -10.43 -13.19 8.46
CA LEU A 11 -11.40 -13.41 9.53
C LEU A 11 -10.74 -13.97 10.79
N THR A 12 -9.79 -14.90 10.65
CA THR A 12 -9.01 -15.44 11.77
C THR A 12 -8.21 -14.34 12.47
N LEU A 13 -7.58 -13.43 11.72
CA LEU A 13 -6.85 -12.28 12.30
C LEU A 13 -7.80 -11.34 13.06
N ILE A 14 -8.94 -10.97 12.46
CA ILE A 14 -9.94 -10.12 13.13
C ILE A 14 -10.44 -10.79 14.41
N PHE A 15 -10.78 -12.07 14.33
CA PHE A 15 -11.23 -12.83 15.51
C PHE A 15 -10.14 -12.90 16.59
N SER A 16 -8.88 -13.11 16.22
CA SER A 16 -7.75 -13.14 17.15
C SER A 16 -7.54 -11.79 17.83
N ILE A 17 -7.66 -10.69 17.10
CA ILE A 17 -7.59 -9.34 17.64
C ILE A 17 -8.73 -9.11 18.63
N LEU A 18 -9.98 -9.42 18.26
CA LEU A 18 -11.13 -9.30 19.14
C LEU A 18 -10.98 -10.18 20.40
N ALA A 19 -10.53 -11.42 20.24
CA ALA A 19 -10.24 -12.30 21.36
C ALA A 19 -9.16 -11.72 22.30
N GLY A 20 -8.11 -11.11 21.74
CA GLY A 20 -7.08 -10.40 22.48
C GLY A 20 -7.64 -9.22 23.27
N LEU A 21 -8.47 -8.38 22.63
CA LEU A 21 -9.14 -7.24 23.28
C LEU A 21 -10.00 -7.71 24.46
N LEU A 22 -10.81 -8.76 24.28
CA LEU A 22 -11.63 -9.34 25.33
C LEU A 22 -10.79 -9.95 26.46
N LEU A 23 -9.74 -10.68 26.10
CA LEU A 23 -8.82 -11.28 27.08
C LEU A 23 -8.14 -10.20 27.93
N GLY A 24 -7.63 -9.12 27.30
CA GLY A 24 -7.02 -8.00 28.04
C GLY A 24 -7.99 -7.30 28.97
N LYS A 25 -9.27 -7.16 28.55
CA LYS A 25 -10.30 -6.51 29.33
C LYS A 25 -10.75 -7.33 30.53
N PHE A 26 -10.96 -8.65 30.37
CA PHE A 26 -11.53 -9.51 31.41
C PHE A 26 -10.49 -10.26 32.24
N TYR A 27 -9.28 -10.49 31.70
CA TYR A 27 -8.21 -11.28 32.34
C TYR A 27 -6.85 -10.58 32.23
N PRO A 28 -6.68 -9.39 32.87
CA PRO A 28 -5.48 -8.56 32.70
C PRO A 28 -4.17 -9.23 33.11
N GLU A 29 -4.18 -10.09 34.13
CA GLU A 29 -2.96 -10.80 34.55
C GLU A 29 -2.50 -11.84 33.51
N ILE A 30 -3.45 -12.59 32.93
CA ILE A 30 -3.14 -13.55 31.86
C ILE A 30 -2.63 -12.78 30.65
N ALA A 31 -3.27 -11.68 30.30
CA ALA A 31 -2.91 -10.84 29.17
C ALA A 31 -1.47 -10.30 29.25
N ARG A 32 -1.04 -9.83 30.42
CA ARG A 32 0.35 -9.39 30.66
C ARG A 32 1.36 -10.51 30.46
N ASN A 33 1.04 -11.72 30.93
CA ASN A 33 1.92 -12.89 30.79
C ASN A 33 2.03 -13.39 29.33
N LEU A 34 1.09 -13.02 28.46
CA LEU A 34 1.14 -13.35 27.03
C LEU A 34 2.00 -12.39 26.21
N ARG A 35 2.37 -11.21 26.73
CA ARG A 35 3.15 -10.20 26.00
C ARG A 35 4.39 -10.76 25.30
N PRO A 36 5.21 -11.66 25.89
CA PRO A 36 6.37 -12.22 25.21
C PRO A 36 6.05 -12.97 23.91
N LEU A 37 4.85 -13.58 23.79
CA LEU A 37 4.43 -14.25 22.55
C LEU A 37 4.10 -13.23 21.44
N GLY A 38 3.48 -12.11 21.80
CA GLY A 38 3.26 -10.98 20.89
C GLY A 38 4.58 -10.37 20.40
N ASP A 39 5.51 -10.13 21.34
CA ASP A 39 6.83 -9.57 21.03
C ASP A 39 7.66 -10.53 20.18
N LEU A 40 7.57 -11.85 20.42
CA LEU A 40 8.21 -12.87 19.57
C LEU A 40 7.73 -12.77 18.11
N PHE A 41 6.41 -12.73 17.91
CA PHE A 41 5.84 -12.60 16.58
C PHE A 41 6.33 -11.33 15.87
N LEU A 42 6.29 -10.18 16.54
CA LEU A 42 6.77 -8.93 15.99
C LEU A 42 8.25 -8.96 15.65
N ASN A 43 9.08 -9.51 16.54
CA ASN A 43 10.51 -9.62 16.29
C ASN A 43 10.82 -10.50 15.08
N LEU A 44 10.11 -11.62 14.90
CA LEU A 44 10.24 -12.47 13.70
C LEU A 44 9.90 -11.70 12.42
N ILE A 45 8.83 -10.92 12.41
CA ILE A 45 8.49 -10.05 11.29
C ILE A 45 9.61 -9.04 11.05
N PHE A 46 10.07 -8.37 12.09
CA PHE A 46 11.13 -7.36 11.99
C PHE A 46 12.44 -7.88 11.41
N MET A 47 12.78 -9.14 11.67
CA MET A 47 14.01 -9.76 11.13
C MET A 47 14.01 -9.91 9.61
N VAL A 48 12.83 -10.10 9.01
CA VAL A 48 12.71 -10.42 7.57
C VAL A 48 12.56 -9.16 6.71
N ILE A 49 12.19 -8.02 7.29
CA ILE A 49 11.82 -6.82 6.52
C ILE A 49 12.97 -6.28 5.69
N VAL A 50 14.15 -6.12 6.27
CA VAL A 50 15.30 -5.54 5.58
C VAL A 50 15.68 -6.36 4.33
N PRO A 51 15.93 -7.68 4.42
CA PRO A 51 16.23 -8.48 3.24
C PRO A 51 15.05 -8.53 2.26
N LEU A 52 13.81 -8.60 2.74
CA LEU A 52 12.63 -8.59 1.88
C LEU A 52 12.57 -7.32 1.03
N VAL A 53 12.71 -6.14 1.63
CA VAL A 53 12.69 -4.84 0.92
C VAL A 53 13.82 -4.79 -0.11
N PHE A 54 15.04 -5.18 0.27
CA PHE A 54 16.17 -5.18 -0.65
C PHE A 54 15.91 -6.06 -1.88
N PHE A 55 15.59 -7.33 -1.68
CA PHE A 55 15.42 -8.27 -2.77
C PHE A 55 14.21 -7.94 -3.65
N THR A 56 13.08 -7.55 -3.07
CA THR A 56 11.86 -7.28 -3.84
C THR A 56 12.00 -6.01 -4.69
N LEU A 57 12.50 -4.91 -4.13
CA LEU A 57 12.70 -3.68 -4.91
C LEU A 57 13.77 -3.84 -5.97
N SER A 58 14.94 -4.42 -5.61
CA SER A 58 16.00 -4.63 -6.59
C SER A 58 15.57 -5.58 -7.72
N SER A 59 14.80 -6.64 -7.39
CA SER A 59 14.23 -7.56 -8.37
C SER A 59 13.22 -6.87 -9.28
N ALA A 60 12.27 -6.14 -8.71
CA ALA A 60 11.24 -5.44 -9.47
C ALA A 60 11.85 -4.46 -10.48
N ILE A 61 12.91 -3.74 -10.10
CA ILE A 61 13.58 -2.79 -10.98
C ILE A 61 14.44 -3.50 -12.02
N SER A 62 15.18 -4.56 -11.63
CA SER A 62 16.04 -5.30 -12.55
C SER A 62 15.25 -6.06 -13.62
N SER A 63 14.01 -6.43 -13.34
CA SER A 63 13.09 -7.08 -14.28
C SER A 63 12.20 -6.09 -15.05
N SER A 64 12.24 -4.80 -14.71
CA SER A 64 11.51 -3.76 -15.43
C SER A 64 12.05 -3.61 -16.86
N VAL A 65 11.13 -3.38 -17.79
CA VAL A 65 11.32 -3.34 -19.25
C VAL A 65 12.66 -2.71 -19.70
N THR A 66 13.21 -3.32 -20.73
CA THR A 66 14.43 -3.00 -21.49
C THR A 66 14.84 -1.51 -21.47
N PRO A 67 16.07 -1.17 -21.00
CA PRO A 67 16.59 0.20 -21.07
C PRO A 67 16.67 0.65 -22.53
N GLY A 68 16.01 1.76 -22.87
CA GLY A 68 16.10 2.42 -24.17
C GLY A 68 14.79 2.56 -24.96
N LYS A 69 13.68 1.99 -24.53
CA LYS A 69 12.34 2.20 -25.09
C LYS A 69 11.27 2.35 -24.01
N LEU A 70 11.41 3.34 -23.15
CA LEU A 70 10.23 3.86 -22.45
C LEU A 70 9.35 4.49 -23.52
N SER A 71 8.34 3.74 -23.98
CA SER A 71 7.40 4.22 -24.96
C SER A 71 6.61 5.40 -24.39
N PRO A 72 6.08 6.30 -25.23
CA PRO A 72 5.18 7.36 -24.75
C PRO A 72 4.07 6.83 -23.85
N LEU A 73 3.63 5.59 -24.08
CA LEU A 73 2.65 4.87 -23.26
C LEU A 73 3.14 4.64 -21.83
N SER A 74 4.40 4.21 -21.63
CA SER A 74 4.98 3.98 -20.29
C SER A 74 5.13 5.29 -19.51
N TRP A 75 5.52 6.40 -20.16
CA TRP A 75 5.58 7.71 -19.53
C TRP A 75 4.19 8.23 -19.15
N ALA A 76 3.20 8.08 -20.02
CA ALA A 76 1.81 8.45 -19.76
C ALA A 76 1.27 7.65 -18.57
N MET A 77 1.51 6.34 -18.53
CA MET A 77 1.11 5.45 -17.43
C MET A 77 1.73 5.90 -16.09
N THR A 78 3.05 6.10 -16.05
CA THR A 78 3.74 6.55 -14.84
C THR A 78 3.22 7.90 -14.36
N GLY A 79 3.00 8.83 -15.30
CA GLY A 79 2.44 10.16 -15.00
C GLY A 79 1.03 10.09 -14.42
N VAL A 80 0.16 9.23 -14.99
CA VAL A 80 -1.20 9.02 -14.47
C VAL A 80 -1.17 8.39 -13.07
N PHE A 81 -0.41 7.32 -12.86
CA PHE A 81 -0.31 6.66 -11.56
C PHE A 81 0.20 7.61 -10.47
N LEU A 82 1.24 8.39 -10.77
CA LEU A 82 1.77 9.36 -9.80
C LEU A 82 0.75 10.47 -9.52
N MET A 83 0.09 10.98 -10.55
CA MET A 83 -0.91 12.05 -10.41
C MET A 83 -2.10 11.59 -9.56
N THR A 84 -2.68 10.41 -9.83
CA THR A 84 -3.81 9.88 -9.05
C THR A 84 -3.41 9.61 -7.61
N SER A 85 -2.21 9.07 -7.37
CA SER A 85 -1.69 8.83 -6.01
C SER A 85 -1.47 10.12 -5.23
N ILE A 86 -0.93 11.18 -5.86
CA ILE A 86 -0.79 12.50 -5.21
C ILE A 86 -2.16 13.09 -4.90
N VAL A 87 -3.13 13.01 -5.84
CA VAL A 87 -4.49 13.49 -5.62
C VAL A 87 -5.18 12.69 -4.51
N ALA A 88 -5.03 11.37 -4.49
CA ALA A 88 -5.55 10.50 -3.43
C ALA A 88 -4.98 10.89 -2.05
N ALA A 89 -3.66 11.09 -1.95
CA ALA A 89 -3.01 11.53 -0.73
C ALA A 89 -3.47 12.91 -0.27
N ALA A 90 -3.46 13.89 -1.17
CA ALA A 90 -3.80 15.28 -0.81
C ALA A 90 -5.28 15.43 -0.41
N THR A 91 -6.19 14.80 -1.17
CA THR A 91 -7.63 14.86 -0.87
C THR A 91 -8.00 14.09 0.39
N SER A 92 -7.36 12.93 0.63
CA SER A 92 -7.57 12.18 1.88
C SER A 92 -7.01 12.93 3.09
N LEU A 93 -5.85 13.57 2.96
CA LEU A 93 -5.30 14.43 4.01
C LEU A 93 -6.28 15.57 4.34
N ALA A 94 -6.75 16.31 3.33
CA ALA A 94 -7.69 17.41 3.52
C ALA A 94 -8.99 16.93 4.19
N PHE A 95 -9.54 15.79 3.79
CA PHE A 95 -10.72 15.20 4.40
C PHE A 95 -10.48 14.82 5.88
N MET A 96 -9.36 14.16 6.16
CA MET A 96 -9.03 13.68 7.51
C MET A 96 -8.63 14.80 8.48
N LEU A 97 -8.25 15.97 7.97
CA LEU A 97 -8.09 17.17 8.80
C LEU A 97 -9.44 17.71 9.31
N ILE A 98 -10.51 17.48 8.54
CA ILE A 98 -11.88 17.87 8.91
C ILE A 98 -12.53 16.80 9.81
N VAL A 99 -12.39 15.53 9.38
CA VAL A 99 -12.95 14.36 10.07
C VAL A 99 -11.83 13.65 10.83
N SER A 100 -11.39 14.20 11.95
CA SER A 100 -10.26 13.64 12.71
C SER A 100 -10.39 12.11 12.89
N PRO A 101 -9.40 11.29 12.47
CA PRO A 101 -9.45 9.84 12.63
C PRO A 101 -9.35 9.38 14.09
N THR A 102 -9.00 10.28 15.01
CA THR A 102 -8.86 9.99 16.44
C THR A 102 -9.38 11.15 17.31
N PRO A 103 -10.68 11.48 17.28
CA PRO A 103 -11.21 12.58 18.06
C PRO A 103 -11.04 12.32 19.56
N GLY A 104 -10.11 13.03 20.21
CA GLY A 104 -10.01 13.10 21.66
C GLY A 104 -9.81 11.78 22.42
N THR A 105 -9.18 10.77 21.80
CA THR A 105 -9.04 9.44 22.42
C THR A 105 -8.17 9.43 23.69
N GLY A 106 -7.37 10.48 23.92
CA GLY A 106 -6.53 10.61 25.13
C GLY A 106 -5.57 9.46 25.35
N ILE A 107 -5.22 8.72 24.30
CA ILE A 107 -4.15 7.74 24.33
C ILE A 107 -2.85 8.52 24.20
N ILE A 108 -2.03 8.51 25.29
CA ILE A 108 -0.73 9.15 25.28
C ILE A 108 0.31 8.04 25.29
N MET A 109 1.09 7.95 24.23
CA MET A 109 2.32 7.17 24.22
C MET A 109 3.50 8.10 24.44
N THR A 110 4.36 7.77 25.40
CA THR A 110 5.49 8.62 25.74
C THR A 110 6.49 8.65 24.59
N SER A 111 6.69 9.83 24.00
CA SER A 111 7.72 10.05 22.99
C SER A 111 9.10 10.19 23.65
N LEU A 112 10.11 9.58 23.04
CA LEU A 112 11.50 9.86 23.38
C LEU A 112 11.82 11.34 23.08
N PRO A 113 12.73 12.01 23.81
CA PRO A 113 13.11 13.39 23.55
C PRO A 113 13.58 13.56 22.11
N LEU A 114 13.07 14.59 21.42
CA LEU A 114 13.51 14.93 20.08
C LEU A 114 14.90 15.54 20.16
N GLU A 115 15.87 14.98 19.46
CA GLU A 115 17.17 15.61 19.24
C GLU A 115 17.00 16.92 18.43
N PRO A 116 17.92 17.91 18.58
CA PRO A 116 17.88 19.16 17.84
C PRO A 116 17.79 18.88 16.33
N VAL A 117 16.85 19.54 15.67
CA VAL A 117 16.55 19.34 14.24
C VAL A 117 17.70 19.87 13.39
N PRO A 118 18.48 19.01 12.68
CA PRO A 118 19.55 19.44 11.78
C PRO A 118 19.00 20.27 10.61
N SER A 119 19.88 20.93 9.83
CA SER A 119 19.45 21.65 8.62
C SER A 119 18.75 20.73 7.62
N LEU A 120 17.81 21.26 6.82
CA LEU A 120 17.03 20.49 5.85
C LEU A 120 17.92 19.66 4.90
N LEU A 121 19.06 20.23 4.47
CA LEU A 121 20.01 19.54 3.61
C LEU A 121 20.68 18.36 4.34
N THR A 122 21.11 18.58 5.58
CA THR A 122 21.70 17.52 6.42
C THR A 122 20.69 16.41 6.71
N GLN A 123 19.42 16.78 6.94
CA GLN A 123 18.33 15.80 7.09
C GLN A 123 18.12 15.00 5.82
N ALA A 124 18.08 15.63 4.65
CA ALA A 124 17.92 14.95 3.36
C ALA A 124 19.08 13.97 3.10
N VAL A 125 20.34 14.39 3.34
CA VAL A 125 21.50 13.52 3.20
C VAL A 125 21.42 12.34 4.16
N LYS A 126 21.16 12.56 5.44
CA LYS A 126 21.00 11.50 6.46
C LYS A 126 19.80 10.57 6.18
N ALA A 127 18.75 11.10 5.58
CA ALA A 127 17.58 10.31 5.21
C ALA A 127 17.83 9.42 3.99
N LEU A 128 18.64 9.88 3.02
CA LEU A 128 18.86 9.16 1.75
C LEU A 128 20.09 8.25 1.76
N THR A 129 21.03 8.48 2.68
CA THR A 129 22.32 7.78 2.72
C THR A 129 22.69 7.35 4.13
N VAL A 130 23.58 6.37 4.22
CA VAL A 130 24.26 5.95 5.46
C VAL A 130 25.76 6.02 5.26
N SER A 131 26.53 6.06 6.35
CA SER A 131 27.98 6.16 6.29
C SER A 131 28.65 4.85 5.91
N ASP A 132 28.03 3.70 6.22
CA ASP A 132 28.62 2.38 5.97
C ASP A 132 27.53 1.34 5.63
N PHE A 133 27.93 0.32 4.86
CA PHE A 133 27.02 -0.75 4.41
C PHE A 133 26.29 -1.50 5.54
N PRO A 134 26.92 -1.84 6.68
CA PRO A 134 26.21 -2.47 7.80
C PRO A 134 25.03 -1.65 8.33
N GLU A 135 25.06 -0.33 8.23
CA GLU A 135 23.96 0.53 8.66
C GLU A 135 22.72 0.39 7.79
N LEU A 136 22.86 -0.06 6.52
CA LEU A 136 21.74 -0.38 5.64
C LEU A 136 20.93 -1.58 6.15
N ILE A 137 21.56 -2.50 6.90
CA ILE A 137 20.92 -3.70 7.44
C ILE A 137 20.10 -3.36 8.71
N SER A 138 19.86 -2.10 8.96
CA SER A 138 19.06 -1.61 10.08
C SER A 138 17.69 -1.15 9.62
N ARG A 139 16.66 -1.49 10.41
CA ARG A 139 15.30 -0.95 10.25
C ARG A 139 15.23 0.57 10.35
N LYS A 140 16.19 1.19 11.02
CA LYS A 140 16.28 2.66 11.14
C LYS A 140 16.70 3.33 9.83
N SER A 141 17.27 2.57 8.89
CA SER A 141 17.82 3.06 7.61
C SER A 141 16.98 2.61 6.41
N MET A 142 15.65 2.55 6.55
CA MET A 142 14.78 2.03 5.48
C MET A 142 14.82 2.86 4.20
N LEU A 143 14.89 4.19 4.29
CA LEU A 143 14.96 5.03 3.10
C LEU A 143 16.32 4.91 2.38
N PRO A 144 17.48 4.95 3.06
CA PRO A 144 18.76 4.57 2.45
C PRO A 144 18.74 3.18 1.81
N LEU A 145 18.13 2.19 2.46
CA LEU A 145 17.98 0.84 1.92
C LEU A 145 17.17 0.84 0.61
N ILE A 146 16.08 1.61 0.53
CA ILE A 146 15.28 1.76 -0.69
C ILE A 146 16.12 2.38 -1.79
N VAL A 147 16.83 3.48 -1.52
CA VAL A 147 17.70 4.15 -2.50
C VAL A 147 18.79 3.18 -3.00
N PHE A 148 19.42 2.43 -2.09
CA PHE A 148 20.41 1.42 -2.44
C PHE A 148 19.80 0.30 -3.30
N SER A 149 18.62 -0.20 -2.93
CA SER A 149 17.92 -1.27 -3.67
C SER A 149 17.55 -0.82 -5.09
N VAL A 150 17.08 0.41 -5.25
CA VAL A 150 16.81 1.03 -6.56
C VAL A 150 18.08 1.10 -7.38
N THR A 151 19.17 1.58 -6.79
CA THR A 151 20.48 1.70 -7.47
C THR A 151 21.02 0.35 -7.92
N VAL A 152 20.95 -0.68 -7.05
CA VAL A 152 21.34 -2.06 -7.40
C VAL A 152 20.46 -2.63 -8.52
N GLY A 153 19.16 -2.42 -8.47
CA GLY A 153 18.24 -2.84 -9.53
C GLY A 153 18.56 -2.21 -10.87
N LEU A 154 18.80 -0.89 -10.91
CA LEU A 154 19.18 -0.15 -12.11
C LEU A 154 20.57 -0.60 -12.64
N ALA A 155 21.53 -0.79 -11.76
CA ALA A 155 22.86 -1.29 -12.13
C ALA A 155 22.76 -2.69 -12.75
N THR A 156 21.97 -3.59 -12.18
CA THR A 156 21.72 -4.94 -12.71
C THR A 156 21.07 -4.86 -14.09
N LEU A 157 20.03 -4.06 -14.25
CA LEU A 157 19.32 -3.85 -15.52
C LEU A 157 20.27 -3.31 -16.60
N SER A 158 21.15 -2.37 -16.25
CA SER A 158 22.12 -1.76 -17.19
C SER A 158 23.12 -2.75 -17.79
N ARG A 159 23.41 -3.86 -17.07
CA ARG A 159 24.37 -4.89 -17.51
C ARG A 159 23.80 -5.89 -18.52
N LYS A 160 22.51 -5.81 -18.85
CA LYS A 160 21.84 -6.70 -19.83
C LYS A 160 22.14 -8.19 -19.54
N GLU A 161 22.63 -8.93 -20.52
CA GLU A 161 22.94 -10.37 -20.39
C GLU A 161 23.92 -10.70 -19.26
N LYS A 162 24.93 -9.84 -19.02
CA LYS A 162 25.89 -10.04 -17.93
C LYS A 162 25.26 -9.82 -16.54
N GLY A 163 24.17 -9.08 -16.47
CA GLY A 163 23.40 -8.88 -15.24
C GLY A 163 22.36 -9.97 -14.97
N ALA A 164 22.03 -10.82 -15.96
CA ALA A 164 20.97 -11.82 -15.87
C ALA A 164 21.13 -12.81 -14.68
N PRO A 165 22.31 -13.36 -14.37
CA PRO A 165 22.48 -14.23 -13.21
C PRO A 165 22.16 -13.52 -11.88
N PHE A 166 22.57 -12.25 -11.75
CA PHE A 166 22.30 -11.47 -10.57
C PHE A 166 20.81 -11.06 -10.46
N ALA A 167 20.17 -10.74 -11.58
CA ALA A 167 18.72 -10.51 -11.63
C ALA A 167 17.93 -11.77 -11.19
N ALA A 168 18.34 -12.96 -11.63
CA ALA A 168 17.76 -14.22 -11.19
C ALA A 168 17.96 -14.47 -9.69
N PHE A 169 19.14 -14.15 -9.15
CA PHE A 169 19.42 -14.21 -7.71
C PHE A 169 18.51 -13.26 -6.91
N LEU A 170 18.34 -12.02 -7.37
CA LEU A 170 17.45 -11.04 -6.74
C LEU A 170 15.99 -11.54 -6.76
N ALA A 171 15.52 -12.10 -7.88
CA ALA A 171 14.17 -12.65 -8.01
C ALA A 171 13.96 -13.86 -7.10
N SER A 172 14.92 -14.77 -7.01
CA SER A 172 14.89 -15.92 -6.11
C SER A 172 14.88 -15.47 -4.64
N GLY A 173 15.71 -14.49 -4.28
CA GLY A 173 15.75 -13.91 -2.95
C GLY A 173 14.40 -13.28 -2.56
N ALA A 174 13.78 -12.52 -3.47
CA ALA A 174 12.45 -11.95 -3.26
C ALA A 174 11.40 -13.04 -2.95
N GLN A 175 11.40 -14.14 -3.70
CA GLN A 175 10.47 -15.26 -3.47
C GLN A 175 10.73 -15.97 -2.13
N VAL A 176 12.00 -16.21 -1.79
CA VAL A 176 12.38 -16.87 -0.54
C VAL A 176 11.94 -16.03 0.66
N PHE A 177 12.22 -14.72 0.67
CA PHE A 177 11.83 -13.87 1.80
C PHE A 177 10.33 -13.62 1.86
N ALA A 178 9.64 -13.54 0.72
CA ALA A 178 8.17 -13.52 0.70
C ALA A 178 7.59 -14.79 1.34
N ARG A 179 8.13 -15.96 1.00
CA ARG A 179 7.70 -17.24 1.62
C ARG A 179 8.03 -17.32 3.10
N THR A 180 9.15 -16.74 3.52
CA THR A 180 9.51 -16.65 4.95
C THR A 180 8.48 -15.84 5.72
N VAL A 181 8.02 -14.70 5.16
CA VAL A 181 6.92 -13.92 5.75
C VAL A 181 5.65 -14.77 5.86
N GLU A 182 5.29 -15.52 4.83
CA GLU A 182 4.12 -16.40 4.90
C GLU A 182 4.21 -17.41 6.06
N TYR A 183 5.38 -18.01 6.30
CA TYR A 183 5.58 -18.91 7.44
C TYR A 183 5.42 -18.19 8.78
N ILE A 184 5.97 -16.97 8.91
CA ILE A 184 5.82 -16.18 10.13
C ILE A 184 4.34 -15.78 10.33
N MET A 185 3.62 -15.48 9.25
CA MET A 185 2.21 -15.11 9.30
C MET A 185 1.28 -16.24 9.80
N TYR A 186 1.70 -17.51 9.78
CA TYR A 186 0.96 -18.57 10.48
C TYR A 186 0.91 -18.36 12.00
N LEU A 187 1.88 -17.64 12.58
CA LEU A 187 1.90 -17.27 13.99
C LEU A 187 1.07 -16.00 14.27
N ALA A 188 0.69 -15.24 13.24
CA ALA A 188 0.00 -13.95 13.40
C ALA A 188 -1.27 -14.03 14.26
N PRO A 189 -2.16 -15.04 14.13
CA PRO A 189 -3.35 -15.12 14.97
C PRO A 189 -3.01 -15.14 16.47
N VAL A 190 -2.03 -15.94 16.87
CA VAL A 190 -1.62 -16.06 18.28
C VAL A 190 -0.82 -14.82 18.71
N GLY A 191 0.12 -14.38 17.87
CA GLY A 191 0.97 -13.22 18.16
C GLY A 191 0.17 -11.93 18.32
N LEU A 192 -0.77 -11.66 17.40
CA LEU A 192 -1.63 -10.48 17.47
C LEU A 192 -2.60 -10.57 18.67
N MET A 193 -3.23 -11.73 18.90
CA MET A 193 -4.08 -11.92 20.07
C MET A 193 -3.32 -11.58 21.36
N ALA A 194 -2.12 -12.15 21.54
CA ALA A 194 -1.30 -11.94 22.72
C ALA A 194 -0.85 -10.48 22.88
N TRP A 195 -0.44 -9.86 21.78
CA TRP A 195 0.00 -8.47 21.78
C TRP A 195 -1.14 -7.51 22.10
N PHE A 196 -2.33 -7.71 21.47
CA PHE A 196 -3.52 -6.89 21.74
C PHE A 196 -4.04 -7.08 23.16
N ALA A 197 -4.02 -8.31 23.67
CA ALA A 197 -4.40 -8.58 25.06
C ALA A 197 -3.57 -7.75 26.03
N ALA A 198 -2.24 -7.76 25.87
CA ALA A 198 -1.35 -6.97 26.72
C ALA A 198 -1.55 -5.45 26.53
N THR A 199 -1.71 -4.99 25.30
CA THR A 199 -1.87 -3.57 24.99
C THR A 199 -3.16 -2.98 25.57
N VAL A 200 -4.28 -3.73 25.55
CA VAL A 200 -5.55 -3.27 26.14
C VAL A 200 -5.46 -3.09 27.65
N VAL A 201 -4.65 -3.88 28.34
CA VAL A 201 -4.41 -3.70 29.78
C VAL A 201 -3.81 -2.31 30.05
N ASP A 202 -2.94 -1.85 29.15
CA ASP A 202 -2.26 -0.56 29.32
C ASP A 202 -3.12 0.62 28.80
N THR A 203 -3.94 0.44 27.75
CA THR A 203 -4.66 1.53 27.06
C THR A 203 -6.17 1.59 27.35
N GLY A 204 -6.76 0.51 27.87
CA GLY A 204 -8.19 0.41 28.14
C GLY A 204 -9.06 0.47 26.87
N ASP A 205 -10.34 0.86 27.05
CA ASP A 205 -11.35 0.94 25.96
C ASP A 205 -11.07 2.04 24.92
N LYS A 206 -10.10 2.93 25.17
CA LYS A 206 -9.73 4.04 24.28
C LYS A 206 -9.24 3.55 22.93
N LEU A 207 -8.50 2.43 22.91
CA LEU A 207 -7.97 1.86 21.66
C LEU A 207 -9.08 1.36 20.74
N ALA A 208 -10.11 0.70 21.29
CA ALA A 208 -11.26 0.25 20.51
C ALA A 208 -12.00 1.42 19.87
N THR A 209 -12.23 2.51 20.65
CA THR A 209 -12.86 3.74 20.14
C THR A 209 -12.05 4.37 19.01
N ALA A 210 -10.72 4.37 19.14
CA ALA A 210 -9.82 4.87 18.10
C ALA A 210 -9.97 4.08 16.79
N TYR A 211 -10.03 2.75 16.83
CA TYR A 211 -10.22 1.93 15.62
C TYR A 211 -11.60 2.10 14.99
N VAL A 212 -12.64 2.29 15.79
CA VAL A 212 -13.98 2.61 15.26
C VAL A 212 -13.95 3.94 14.49
N SER A 213 -13.30 4.96 15.04
CA SER A 213 -13.13 6.24 14.34
C SER A 213 -12.32 6.11 13.05
N VAL A 214 -11.21 5.36 13.09
CA VAL A 214 -10.39 5.02 11.91
C VAL A 214 -11.23 4.34 10.83
N PHE A 215 -12.04 3.34 11.21
CA PHE A 215 -12.94 2.65 10.29
C PHE A 215 -13.87 3.65 9.58
N PHE A 216 -14.62 4.43 10.34
CA PHE A 216 -15.58 5.39 9.74
C PHE A 216 -14.87 6.45 8.89
N SER A 217 -13.74 6.98 9.33
CA SER A 217 -12.98 7.98 8.57
C SER A 217 -12.49 7.41 7.24
N TYR A 218 -11.92 6.20 7.24
CA TYR A 218 -11.44 5.58 6.01
C TYR A 218 -12.57 5.21 5.06
N TYR A 219 -13.58 4.51 5.56
CA TYR A 219 -14.69 4.01 4.73
C TYR A 219 -15.51 5.14 4.12
N SER A 220 -15.78 6.21 4.88
CA SER A 220 -16.47 7.38 4.34
C SER A 220 -15.70 8.04 3.21
N PHE A 221 -14.39 8.22 3.39
CA PHE A 221 -13.56 8.80 2.34
C PHE A 221 -13.40 7.86 1.15
N ALA A 222 -13.09 6.58 1.38
CA ALA A 222 -12.87 5.60 0.31
C ALA A 222 -14.10 5.43 -0.58
N VAL A 223 -15.30 5.36 0.00
CA VAL A 223 -16.56 5.29 -0.76
C VAL A 223 -16.78 6.58 -1.56
N SER A 224 -16.54 7.74 -0.93
CA SER A 224 -16.65 9.03 -1.62
C SER A 224 -15.65 9.14 -2.78
N TYR A 225 -14.40 8.73 -2.57
CA TYR A 225 -13.36 8.74 -3.60
C TYR A 225 -13.66 7.76 -4.74
N PHE A 226 -14.18 6.57 -4.43
CA PHE A 226 -14.63 5.60 -5.42
C PHE A 226 -15.66 6.20 -6.37
N PHE A 227 -16.74 6.78 -5.82
CA PHE A 227 -17.79 7.33 -6.68
C PHE A 227 -17.43 8.67 -7.30
N LEU A 228 -16.92 9.63 -6.53
CA LEU A 228 -16.66 10.98 -7.01
C LEU A 228 -15.33 11.07 -7.76
N GLY A 229 -14.25 10.52 -7.19
CA GLY A 229 -12.91 10.56 -7.77
C GLY A 229 -12.84 9.81 -9.10
N PHE A 230 -13.32 8.57 -9.13
CA PHE A 230 -13.26 7.77 -10.36
C PHE A 230 -14.25 8.28 -11.43
N THR A 231 -15.39 8.85 -11.04
CA THR A 231 -16.26 9.55 -12.00
C THR A 231 -15.56 10.75 -12.61
N LEU A 232 -14.83 11.53 -11.81
CA LEU A 232 -14.06 12.66 -12.29
C LEU A 232 -12.95 12.21 -13.26
N TYR A 233 -12.20 11.17 -12.92
CA TYR A 233 -11.15 10.62 -13.79
C TYR A 233 -11.73 10.06 -15.10
N ALA A 234 -12.84 9.33 -15.03
CA ALA A 234 -13.55 8.86 -16.23
C ALA A 234 -14.06 10.03 -17.08
N TYR A 235 -14.56 11.10 -16.45
CA TYR A 235 -14.92 12.33 -17.16
C TYR A 235 -13.74 12.98 -17.88
N MET A 236 -12.60 13.08 -17.20
CA MET A 236 -11.36 13.61 -17.80
C MET A 236 -10.88 12.75 -18.98
N ALA A 237 -11.04 11.43 -18.90
CA ALA A 237 -10.66 10.50 -19.95
C ALA A 237 -11.55 10.63 -21.21
N GLY A 238 -12.88 10.86 -21.07
CA GLY A 238 -13.74 10.87 -22.26
C GLY A 238 -15.16 11.39 -22.02
N ARG A 239 -15.32 12.30 -21.06
CA ARG A 239 -16.59 12.97 -20.72
C ARG A 239 -17.72 11.98 -20.33
N LEU A 240 -18.97 12.33 -20.56
CA LEU A 240 -20.14 11.51 -20.19
C LEU A 240 -20.13 10.07 -20.76
N PRO A 241 -19.75 9.84 -22.03
CA PRO A 241 -19.66 8.48 -22.56
C PRO A 241 -18.67 7.58 -21.83
N ALA A 242 -17.55 8.14 -21.35
CA ALA A 242 -16.55 7.39 -20.59
C ALA A 242 -17.05 7.04 -19.18
N ILE A 243 -17.75 7.97 -18.50
CA ILE A 243 -18.39 7.71 -17.20
C ILE A 243 -19.36 6.52 -17.32
N THR A 244 -20.26 6.58 -18.30
CA THR A 244 -21.27 5.53 -18.51
C THR A 244 -20.61 4.18 -18.81
N SER A 245 -19.55 4.17 -19.62
CA SER A 245 -18.80 2.96 -19.98
C SER A 245 -18.08 2.38 -18.79
N PHE A 246 -17.43 3.22 -17.98
CA PHE A 246 -16.75 2.82 -16.74
C PHE A 246 -17.72 2.14 -15.78
N TRP A 247 -18.77 2.83 -15.36
CA TRP A 247 -19.69 2.30 -14.35
C TRP A 247 -20.44 1.05 -14.77
N LYS A 248 -20.73 0.88 -16.07
CA LYS A 248 -21.34 -0.36 -16.60
C LYS A 248 -20.47 -1.59 -16.40
N GLN A 249 -19.15 -1.44 -16.33
CA GLN A 249 -18.20 -2.55 -16.24
C GLN A 249 -17.63 -2.76 -14.82
N MET A 250 -17.88 -1.83 -13.88
CA MET A 250 -17.22 -1.84 -12.57
C MET A 250 -17.80 -2.82 -11.55
N LEU A 251 -18.97 -3.38 -11.76
CA LEU A 251 -19.60 -4.26 -10.77
C LEU A 251 -18.75 -5.51 -10.49
N ASN A 252 -18.37 -6.25 -11.52
CA ASN A 252 -17.59 -7.49 -11.36
C ASN A 252 -16.17 -7.24 -10.80
N PRO A 253 -15.38 -6.27 -11.31
CA PRO A 253 -14.12 -5.88 -10.68
C PRO A 253 -14.27 -5.50 -9.22
N SER A 254 -15.28 -4.68 -8.86
CA SER A 254 -15.51 -4.24 -7.50
C SER A 254 -15.82 -5.38 -6.55
N LEU A 255 -16.75 -6.27 -6.93
CA LEU A 255 -17.10 -7.43 -6.12
C LEU A 255 -15.90 -8.38 -5.96
N THR A 256 -15.11 -8.58 -7.00
CA THR A 256 -13.91 -9.42 -6.94
C THR A 256 -12.85 -8.78 -6.04
N ALA A 257 -12.60 -7.49 -6.17
CA ALA A 257 -11.61 -6.76 -5.36
C ALA A 257 -11.97 -6.81 -3.87
N VAL A 258 -13.19 -6.42 -3.51
CA VAL A 258 -13.67 -6.50 -2.12
C VAL A 258 -13.68 -7.94 -1.63
N GLY A 259 -14.10 -8.87 -2.52
CA GLY A 259 -14.25 -10.28 -2.20
C GLY A 259 -12.95 -11.03 -2.01
N THR A 260 -11.86 -10.62 -2.60
CA THR A 260 -10.57 -11.32 -2.54
C THR A 260 -9.52 -10.57 -1.75
N CYS A 261 -9.72 -9.27 -1.48
CA CYS A 261 -8.68 -8.37 -0.96
C CYS A 261 -7.36 -8.50 -1.74
N SER A 262 -7.46 -8.72 -3.08
CA SER A 262 -6.29 -8.96 -3.94
C SER A 262 -6.44 -8.29 -5.30
N SER A 263 -5.61 -7.28 -5.56
CA SER A 263 -5.53 -6.65 -6.90
C SER A 263 -5.09 -7.66 -7.97
N MET A 264 -4.19 -8.58 -7.63
CA MET A 264 -3.73 -9.63 -8.55
C MET A 264 -4.84 -10.61 -8.91
N ALA A 265 -5.70 -11.00 -7.95
CA ALA A 265 -6.85 -11.85 -8.22
C ALA A 265 -7.93 -11.13 -9.04
N THR A 266 -7.99 -9.79 -8.97
CA THR A 266 -8.92 -8.96 -9.73
C THR A 266 -8.40 -8.64 -11.14
N MET A 267 -7.09 -8.72 -11.39
CA MET A 267 -6.46 -8.37 -12.66
C MET A 267 -7.09 -9.07 -13.88
N PRO A 268 -7.38 -10.38 -13.90
CA PRO A 268 -8.03 -11.01 -15.04
C PRO A 268 -9.40 -10.39 -15.37
N ILE A 269 -10.17 -10.04 -14.34
CA ILE A 269 -11.50 -9.42 -14.51
C ILE A 269 -11.36 -8.00 -15.06
N ASN A 270 -10.31 -7.26 -14.64
CA ASN A 270 -10.01 -5.95 -15.21
C ASN A 270 -9.59 -6.04 -16.69
N LEU A 271 -8.79 -7.06 -17.06
CA LEU A 271 -8.40 -7.30 -18.46
C LEU A 271 -9.59 -7.62 -19.37
N GLU A 272 -10.67 -8.20 -18.82
CA GLU A 272 -11.92 -8.39 -19.55
C GLU A 272 -12.77 -7.10 -19.59
N ALA A 273 -12.76 -6.31 -18.52
CA ALA A 273 -13.58 -5.11 -18.38
C ALA A 273 -13.04 -3.93 -19.21
N ALA A 274 -11.73 -3.69 -19.21
CA ALA A 274 -11.11 -2.53 -19.83
C ALA A 274 -11.36 -2.43 -21.36
N PRO A 275 -11.24 -3.51 -22.17
CA PRO A 275 -11.60 -3.46 -23.59
C PRO A 275 -13.08 -3.14 -23.84
N ARG A 276 -13.98 -3.60 -22.96
CA ARG A 276 -15.42 -3.29 -23.04
C ARG A 276 -15.73 -1.83 -22.73
N MET A 277 -14.81 -1.13 -22.06
CA MET A 277 -14.89 0.33 -21.89
C MET A 277 -14.37 1.09 -23.11
N GLY A 278 -13.79 0.40 -24.09
CA GLY A 278 -13.19 0.96 -25.31
C GLY A 278 -11.69 1.28 -25.13
N VAL A 279 -11.02 0.76 -24.11
CA VAL A 279 -9.57 0.93 -23.93
C VAL A 279 -8.83 0.08 -24.96
N PRO A 280 -7.85 0.65 -25.71
CA PRO A 280 -7.07 -0.08 -26.69
C PRO A 280 -6.33 -1.30 -26.11
N PRO A 281 -6.21 -2.42 -26.86
CA PRO A 281 -5.59 -3.64 -26.34
C PRO A 281 -4.16 -3.45 -25.85
N GLU A 282 -3.34 -2.64 -26.52
CA GLU A 282 -1.95 -2.34 -26.13
C GLU A 282 -1.89 -1.58 -24.80
N VAL A 283 -2.86 -0.71 -24.51
CA VAL A 283 -2.97 -0.01 -23.23
C VAL A 283 -3.41 -0.97 -22.13
N CYS A 284 -4.40 -1.82 -22.40
CA CYS A 284 -4.87 -2.83 -21.45
C CYS A 284 -3.74 -3.79 -21.06
N ALA A 285 -2.98 -4.28 -22.05
CA ALA A 285 -1.91 -5.26 -21.84
C ALA A 285 -0.75 -4.70 -20.97
N LEU A 286 -0.54 -3.39 -20.98
CA LEU A 286 0.50 -2.76 -20.15
C LEU A 286 -0.06 -2.23 -18.82
N VAL A 287 -1.10 -1.39 -18.90
CA VAL A 287 -1.53 -0.60 -17.74
C VAL A 287 -2.18 -1.47 -16.66
N ILE A 288 -3.00 -2.46 -17.03
CA ILE A 288 -3.70 -3.30 -16.06
C ILE A 288 -2.74 -4.18 -15.24
N PRO A 289 -1.80 -4.95 -15.85
CA PRO A 289 -0.87 -5.75 -15.06
C PRO A 289 0.11 -4.93 -14.23
N VAL A 290 0.63 -3.83 -14.79
CA VAL A 290 1.54 -2.94 -14.06
C VAL A 290 0.80 -2.21 -12.96
N GLY A 291 -0.45 -1.78 -13.20
CA GLY A 291 -1.31 -1.16 -12.21
C GLY A 291 -1.63 -2.10 -11.04
N ALA A 292 -2.01 -3.34 -11.33
CA ALA A 292 -2.24 -4.35 -10.30
C ALA A 292 -1.03 -4.53 -9.37
N ALA A 293 0.19 -4.27 -9.86
CA ALA A 293 1.41 -4.32 -9.07
C ALA A 293 1.81 -2.99 -8.40
N LEU A 294 1.63 -1.83 -9.06
CA LEU A 294 2.26 -0.57 -8.64
C LEU A 294 1.28 0.58 -8.35
N HIS A 295 0.07 0.54 -8.87
CA HIS A 295 -0.93 1.59 -8.69
C HIS A 295 -1.83 1.29 -7.50
N LYS A 296 -1.66 2.02 -6.39
CA LYS A 296 -2.25 1.67 -5.09
C LYS A 296 -2.87 2.88 -4.38
N ASP A 297 -3.79 3.59 -5.03
CA ASP A 297 -4.44 4.78 -4.47
C ASP A 297 -5.15 4.51 -3.14
N GLY A 298 -5.80 3.35 -2.98
CA GLY A 298 -6.42 2.95 -1.72
C GLY A 298 -5.39 2.74 -0.59
N SER A 299 -4.22 2.17 -0.92
CA SER A 299 -3.12 2.02 0.04
C SER A 299 -2.48 3.37 0.38
N VAL A 300 -2.41 4.30 -0.57
CA VAL A 300 -1.96 5.69 -0.35
C VAL A 300 -2.88 6.39 0.66
N ILE A 301 -4.20 6.31 0.46
CA ILE A 301 -5.21 6.84 1.41
C ILE A 301 -5.03 6.21 2.80
N GLY A 302 -4.82 4.88 2.84
CA GLY A 302 -4.51 4.17 4.08
C GLY A 302 -3.20 4.63 4.73
N GLY A 303 -2.19 4.97 3.93
CA GLY A 303 -0.94 5.55 4.40
C GLY A 303 -1.14 6.89 5.10
N VAL A 304 -1.91 7.80 4.50
CA VAL A 304 -2.28 9.09 5.13
C VAL A 304 -2.99 8.88 6.46
N LEU A 305 -4.00 8.00 6.48
CA LEU A 305 -4.75 7.66 7.69
C LEU A 305 -3.84 7.17 8.82
N LYS A 306 -2.94 6.23 8.51
CA LYS A 306 -2.01 5.63 9.47
C LYS A 306 -1.02 6.64 10.03
N ILE A 307 -0.51 7.53 9.19
CA ILE A 307 0.40 8.60 9.62
C ILE A 307 -0.33 9.53 10.59
N LEU A 308 -1.54 10.00 10.23
CA LEU A 308 -2.31 10.89 11.10
C LEU A 308 -2.73 10.21 12.40
N PHE A 309 -3.09 8.92 12.34
CA PHE A 309 -3.37 8.11 13.53
C PHE A 309 -2.14 8.05 14.45
N ALA A 310 -0.97 7.70 13.91
CA ALA A 310 0.25 7.65 14.69
C ALA A 310 0.65 9.04 15.25
N MET A 311 0.55 10.10 14.44
CA MET A 311 0.81 11.47 14.92
C MET A 311 -0.09 11.84 16.10
N SER A 312 -1.36 11.44 16.06
CA SER A 312 -2.31 11.69 17.15
C SER A 312 -1.94 10.92 18.43
N LEU A 313 -1.49 9.65 18.32
CA LEU A 313 -1.04 8.85 19.47
C LEU A 313 0.16 9.47 20.21
N PHE A 314 1.04 10.14 19.47
CA PHE A 314 2.24 10.77 20.02
C PHE A 314 2.10 12.30 20.19
N HIS A 315 0.89 12.85 20.06
CA HIS A 315 0.60 14.30 20.16
C HIS A 315 1.52 15.17 19.30
N ARG A 316 1.88 14.68 18.11
CA ARG A 316 2.72 15.44 17.18
C ARG A 316 1.89 16.49 16.46
N GLU A 317 2.39 17.71 16.41
CA GLU A 317 1.73 18.82 15.72
C GLU A 317 1.71 18.63 14.20
N LEU A 318 0.56 18.97 13.61
CA LEU A 318 0.37 19.01 12.17
C LEU A 318 0.87 20.34 11.62
N THR A 319 2.15 20.40 11.27
CA THR A 319 2.76 21.52 10.58
C THR A 319 2.64 21.36 9.06
N ILE A 320 2.81 22.42 8.28
CA ILE A 320 2.87 22.36 6.81
C ILE A 320 3.93 21.34 6.36
N HIS A 321 5.08 21.31 7.05
CA HIS A 321 6.15 20.36 6.75
C HIS A 321 5.69 18.89 6.96
N SER A 322 5.06 18.58 8.08
CA SER A 322 4.55 17.23 8.34
C SER A 322 3.41 16.84 7.41
N MET A 323 2.59 17.79 6.95
CA MET A 323 1.55 17.55 5.94
C MET A 323 2.15 17.19 4.58
N LEU A 324 3.16 17.93 4.12
CA LEU A 324 3.89 17.61 2.88
C LEU A 324 4.62 16.26 2.98
N MET A 325 5.27 16.00 4.11
CA MET A 325 5.85 14.68 4.40
C MET A 325 4.79 13.58 4.36
N THR A 326 3.61 13.79 4.93
CA THR A 326 2.52 12.81 4.93
C THR A 326 2.12 12.44 3.51
N VAL A 327 1.93 13.43 2.63
CA VAL A 327 1.61 13.18 1.21
C VAL A 327 2.74 12.40 0.53
N GLY A 328 3.99 12.85 0.67
CA GLY A 328 5.15 12.21 0.03
C GLY A 328 5.36 10.77 0.52
N VAL A 329 5.30 10.55 1.83
CA VAL A 329 5.47 9.22 2.43
C VAL A 329 4.31 8.29 2.08
N ALA A 330 3.07 8.79 2.06
CA ALA A 330 1.91 7.98 1.68
C ALA A 330 2.00 7.51 0.21
N VAL A 331 2.41 8.37 -0.72
CA VAL A 331 2.67 8.01 -2.12
C VAL A 331 3.78 6.95 -2.20
N LEU A 332 4.89 7.15 -1.48
CA LEU A 332 5.98 6.18 -1.42
C LEU A 332 5.52 4.83 -0.86
N VAL A 333 4.71 4.84 0.21
CA VAL A 333 4.09 3.63 0.78
C VAL A 333 3.24 2.91 -0.27
N GLY A 334 2.42 3.62 -1.05
CA GLY A 334 1.61 3.03 -2.11
C GLY A 334 2.45 2.28 -3.15
N VAL A 335 3.54 2.90 -3.61
CA VAL A 335 4.48 2.28 -4.57
C VAL A 335 5.16 1.05 -3.96
N VAL A 336 5.66 1.15 -2.73
CA VAL A 336 6.38 0.06 -2.05
C VAL A 336 5.45 -1.12 -1.74
N VAL A 337 4.25 -0.84 -1.22
CA VAL A 337 3.24 -1.85 -0.90
C VAL A 337 2.81 -2.61 -2.15
N GLY A 338 2.67 -1.93 -3.28
CA GLY A 338 2.27 -2.54 -4.54
C GLY A 338 3.31 -3.49 -5.12
N ALA A 339 4.58 -3.17 -4.97
CA ALA A 339 5.69 -3.94 -5.55
C ALA A 339 5.98 -5.26 -4.79
N ILE A 340 5.41 -5.47 -3.60
CA ILE A 340 5.85 -6.55 -2.69
C ILE A 340 4.66 -7.37 -2.20
N PRO A 341 4.66 -8.71 -2.35
CA PRO A 341 3.71 -9.58 -1.67
C PRO A 341 3.78 -9.34 -0.15
N SER A 342 2.63 -9.17 0.51
CA SER A 342 2.55 -8.78 1.93
C SER A 342 3.03 -7.35 2.23
N GLY A 343 3.01 -6.45 1.25
CA GLY A 343 3.57 -5.10 1.31
C GLY A 343 2.98 -4.16 2.36
N GLY A 344 1.80 -4.44 2.92
CA GLY A 344 1.16 -3.60 3.94
C GLY A 344 2.09 -3.30 5.11
N MET A 345 2.70 -4.33 5.67
CA MET A 345 3.60 -4.22 6.82
C MET A 345 4.88 -3.44 6.52
N ILE A 346 5.39 -3.55 5.28
CA ILE A 346 6.57 -2.78 4.84
C ILE A 346 6.22 -1.29 4.73
N GLY A 347 5.03 -0.99 4.23
CA GLY A 347 4.53 0.38 4.20
C GLY A 347 4.44 1.00 5.60
N GLU A 348 3.99 0.24 6.58
CA GLU A 348 3.94 0.66 7.98
C GLU A 348 5.32 0.90 8.58
N MET A 349 6.26 0.00 8.31
CA MET A 349 7.65 0.19 8.73
C MET A 349 8.29 1.43 8.12
N LEU A 350 7.98 1.71 6.86
CA LEU A 350 8.43 2.93 6.18
C LEU A 350 7.86 4.18 6.88
N ILE A 351 6.58 4.16 7.25
CA ILE A 351 5.96 5.21 8.05
C ILE A 351 6.69 5.40 9.38
N LEU A 352 6.92 4.31 10.12
CA LEU A 352 7.61 4.38 11.42
C LEU A 352 9.00 4.97 11.27
N SER A 353 9.77 4.49 10.29
CA SER A 353 11.15 4.92 10.06
C SER A 353 11.24 6.41 9.68
N LEU A 354 10.41 6.85 8.73
CA LEU A 354 10.48 8.22 8.20
C LEU A 354 9.94 9.26 9.18
N PHE A 355 8.93 8.90 9.98
CA PHE A 355 8.38 9.78 11.02
C PHE A 355 9.06 9.58 12.38
N GLY A 356 9.95 8.59 12.53
CA GLY A 356 10.60 8.29 13.81
C GLY A 356 9.60 7.86 14.88
N PHE A 357 8.59 7.06 14.52
CA PHE A 357 7.67 6.46 15.49
C PHE A 357 8.32 5.23 16.14
N PRO A 358 8.03 4.96 17.42
CA PRO A 358 8.53 3.76 18.11
C PRO A 358 8.05 2.47 17.43
N PRO A 359 8.86 1.38 17.45
CA PRO A 359 8.49 0.09 16.84
C PRO A 359 7.18 -0.50 17.34
N GLU A 360 6.81 -0.20 18.59
CA GLU A 360 5.56 -0.63 19.24
C GLU A 360 4.31 -0.09 18.54
N THR A 361 4.45 0.92 17.68
CA THR A 361 3.37 1.46 16.84
C THR A 361 3.00 0.51 15.71
N LEU A 362 3.90 -0.39 15.29
CA LEU A 362 3.69 -1.26 14.13
C LEU A 362 2.41 -2.11 14.23
N PRO A 363 2.16 -2.83 15.33
CA PRO A 363 0.95 -3.64 15.42
C PRO A 363 -0.32 -2.82 15.36
N LEU A 364 -0.30 -1.59 15.91
CA LEU A 364 -1.44 -0.67 15.85
C LEU A 364 -1.77 -0.30 14.40
N LEU A 365 -0.75 -0.01 13.58
CA LEU A 365 -0.93 0.29 12.17
C LEU A 365 -1.32 -0.96 11.36
N ALA A 366 -0.80 -2.13 11.71
CA ALA A 366 -1.12 -3.40 11.06
C ALA A 366 -2.62 -3.74 11.16
N VAL A 367 -3.25 -3.46 12.32
CA VAL A 367 -4.71 -3.62 12.47
C VAL A 367 -5.48 -2.69 11.54
N ILE A 368 -5.03 -1.45 11.40
CA ILE A 368 -5.66 -0.51 10.45
C ILE A 368 -5.60 -1.10 9.04
N SER A 369 -4.48 -1.70 8.64
CA SER A 369 -4.35 -2.38 7.35
C SER A 369 -5.43 -3.44 7.14
N VAL A 370 -5.62 -4.32 8.11
CA VAL A 370 -6.66 -5.37 8.04
C VAL A 370 -8.06 -4.78 7.93
N ILE A 371 -8.34 -3.72 8.70
CA ILE A 371 -9.65 -3.04 8.70
C ILE A 371 -9.95 -2.42 7.33
N ILE A 372 -8.97 -1.75 6.72
CA ILE A 372 -9.18 -0.98 5.49
C ILE A 372 -9.03 -1.81 4.20
N ASP A 373 -8.44 -3.00 4.28
CA ASP A 373 -8.03 -3.81 3.12
C ASP A 373 -9.13 -4.04 2.06
N PRO A 374 -10.40 -4.34 2.42
CA PRO A 374 -11.43 -4.54 1.41
C PRO A 374 -11.66 -3.31 0.51
N LEU A 375 -11.77 -2.10 1.10
CA LEU A 375 -11.96 -0.88 0.33
C LEU A 375 -10.65 -0.33 -0.26
N ALA A 376 -9.52 -0.57 0.39
CA ALA A 376 -8.23 -0.24 -0.20
C ALA A 376 -8.01 -1.03 -1.49
N THR A 377 -8.29 -2.33 -1.47
CA THR A 377 -8.20 -3.19 -2.66
C THR A 377 -9.24 -2.83 -3.71
N LEU A 378 -10.45 -2.46 -3.32
CA LEU A 378 -11.44 -1.91 -4.24
C LEU A 378 -10.87 -0.75 -5.05
N LEU A 379 -10.33 0.26 -4.36
CA LEU A 379 -9.76 1.45 -5.00
C LEU A 379 -8.53 1.10 -5.83
N ASN A 380 -7.62 0.28 -5.31
CA ASN A 380 -6.43 -0.14 -6.02
C ASN A 380 -6.77 -0.83 -7.34
N ALA A 381 -7.59 -1.89 -7.28
CA ALA A 381 -7.85 -2.72 -8.45
C ALA A 381 -8.77 -2.06 -9.49
N THR A 382 -9.83 -1.36 -9.05
CA THR A 382 -10.73 -0.69 -10.00
C THR A 382 -10.15 0.62 -10.52
N GLY A 383 -9.26 1.25 -9.77
CA GLY A 383 -8.46 2.40 -10.19
C GLY A 383 -7.63 2.14 -11.44
N ASP A 384 -7.14 0.90 -11.62
CA ASP A 384 -6.38 0.51 -12.81
C ASP A 384 -7.17 0.70 -14.11
N ASN A 385 -8.48 0.43 -14.08
CA ASN A 385 -9.34 0.60 -15.24
C ASN A 385 -9.51 2.07 -15.64
N VAL A 386 -9.77 2.95 -14.66
CA VAL A 386 -9.90 4.37 -14.96
C VAL A 386 -8.55 4.99 -15.34
N ALA A 387 -7.46 4.51 -14.74
CA ALA A 387 -6.10 4.91 -15.14
C ALA A 387 -5.79 4.49 -16.59
N ALA A 388 -6.18 3.28 -17.00
CA ALA A 388 -6.03 2.82 -18.38
C ALA A 388 -6.82 3.71 -19.36
N MET A 389 -8.03 4.15 -19.01
CA MET A 389 -8.79 5.11 -19.81
C MET A 389 -8.07 6.47 -19.92
N MET A 390 -7.49 6.97 -18.84
CA MET A 390 -6.73 8.24 -18.84
C MET A 390 -5.45 8.13 -19.68
N VAL A 391 -4.72 7.01 -19.55
CA VAL A 391 -3.52 6.73 -20.34
C VAL A 391 -3.87 6.67 -21.83
N ALA A 392 -4.94 5.93 -22.20
CA ALA A 392 -5.43 5.87 -23.56
C ALA A 392 -5.77 7.26 -24.11
N ARG A 393 -6.38 8.12 -23.30
CA ARG A 393 -6.67 9.50 -23.65
C ARG A 393 -5.42 10.33 -23.94
N ILE A 394 -4.38 10.17 -23.12
CA ILE A 394 -3.12 10.91 -23.28
C ILE A 394 -2.36 10.44 -24.52
N THR A 395 -2.34 9.14 -24.80
CA THR A 395 -1.55 8.56 -25.91
C THR A 395 -2.25 8.63 -27.24
N ASN A 396 -3.57 8.41 -27.29
CA ASN A 396 -4.36 8.28 -28.51
C ASN A 396 -5.29 9.49 -28.77
N GLY A 397 -5.26 10.49 -27.89
CA GLY A 397 -6.04 11.72 -28.05
C GLY A 397 -7.54 11.52 -27.85
N ASN A 398 -8.37 12.32 -28.55
CA ASN A 398 -9.83 12.31 -28.38
C ASN A 398 -10.52 11.04 -28.91
N LEU A 399 -9.87 10.32 -29.81
CA LEU A 399 -10.42 9.15 -30.53
C LEU A 399 -9.90 7.82 -29.90
N TRP A 400 -9.48 7.84 -28.65
CA TRP A 400 -8.89 6.68 -27.98
C TRP A 400 -9.84 5.47 -27.83
N ARG A 401 -11.15 5.69 -27.89
CA ARG A 401 -12.14 4.62 -27.73
C ARG A 401 -12.26 3.79 -29.00
N VAL A 402 -11.88 2.52 -28.88
CA VAL A 402 -12.05 1.54 -29.96
C VAL A 402 -13.51 1.07 -29.96
N THR A 403 -14.18 1.11 -31.14
CA THR A 403 -15.54 0.56 -31.25
C THR A 403 -15.50 -0.98 -31.25
N PRO A 404 -16.56 -1.66 -30.77
CA PRO A 404 -16.61 -3.13 -30.78
C PRO A 404 -16.32 -3.78 -32.14
N GLU A 405 -16.69 -3.12 -33.23
CA GLU A 405 -16.45 -3.56 -34.63
C GLU A 405 -14.96 -3.49 -35.04
N GLN A 406 -14.19 -2.61 -34.41
CA GLN A 406 -12.73 -2.50 -34.65
C GLN A 406 -11.95 -3.55 -33.85
N ASN A 407 -12.42 -3.93 -32.68
CA ASN A 407 -11.82 -4.99 -31.87
C ASN A 407 -11.92 -6.37 -32.55
N SER A 408 -13.08 -6.70 -33.12
CA SER A 408 -13.26 -8.00 -33.81
C SER A 408 -12.41 -8.15 -35.10
N ARG A 409 -12.03 -7.04 -35.74
CA ARG A 409 -11.13 -7.08 -36.91
C ARG A 409 -9.66 -7.28 -36.57
N GLN A 410 -9.21 -6.90 -35.37
CA GLN A 410 -7.84 -7.09 -34.92
C GLN A 410 -7.60 -8.53 -34.41
N GLU A 411 -8.61 -9.18 -33.85
CA GLU A 411 -8.52 -10.58 -33.42
C GLU A 411 -8.43 -11.58 -34.60
N PHE A 412 -8.87 -11.18 -35.81
CA PHE A 412 -8.79 -12.02 -37.02
C PHE A 412 -7.51 -11.79 -37.86
N GLN A 413 -6.63 -10.87 -37.45
CA GLN A 413 -5.38 -10.54 -38.18
C GLN A 413 -4.10 -10.91 -37.44
N GLY A 414 -4.16 -11.48 -36.26
CA GLY A 414 -3.05 -12.00 -35.47
C GLY A 414 -3.14 -13.53 -35.34
#